data_1dde89c464799d139b4e31a3945f2dc0
#
_entry.id   1dde89c464799d139b4e31a3945f2dc0
#
_cell.length_a   1.000
_cell.length_b   1.000
_cell.length_c   1.000
_cell.angle_alpha   90.00
_cell.angle_beta   90.00
_cell.angle_gamma   90.00
#
_symmetry.space_group_name_H-M   'P 1'
#
loop_
_entity.id
_entity.type
_entity.pdbx_description
1 polymer ?
#
loop_
_entity_poly.entity_id
_entity_poly.type
_entity_poly.pdbx_seq_one_letter_code
_entity_poly.pdbx_strand_id
1 'polypeptide(L)'
;GNRKEAIEKLTELIKVSPQNEEYYLDIINLHLQEGNREAALGWSSNGLAAIPGSGALIVKRASILSELARYPEALVFIREQMRRNNSPAIRRMYNDLLMEAARAEKQRDPYVLYGMAYEGGNKNKEALDYLLNTSVTRGYTDDALFYIREAKKQYGNNDKGILYKEYMLYRQMNEDDLAYSTLKKMYEMYPDDYDITLAMSAQHMKKAEKLMELGLYAEALPHVLFVSQKHVDDNEVNGAAWEKALSCYINMKRYNEALATLDTITLHFPDYENGTLKRAFILDKMDKTEEALQLYLSAIEQSDEDMRIFYVIGYEELAVPYIKKCMEAGATKKAYEESVKLISLNPSSDLGLRYAINSSGLLGKYDEFEKYTAQGINYYPEEPFYQAKRATVLERD
;
A
#
# COMPACT_ATOMS: atom_id res chain seq x y z
N GLY A 1 -20.46 -53.92 36.15
CA GLY A 1 -20.93 -53.72 37.53
C GLY A 1 -22.34 -53.17 37.51
N ASN A 2 -23.12 -53.48 38.51
CA ASN A 2 -24.52 -53.06 38.65
C ASN A 2 -24.59 -51.58 39.09
N ARG A 3 -24.53 -50.63 38.14
CA ARG A 3 -24.53 -49.18 38.43
C ARG A 3 -25.80 -48.71 39.10
N LYS A 4 -26.96 -49.35 38.82
CA LYS A 4 -28.21 -49.01 39.48
C LYS A 4 -28.14 -49.37 40.97
N GLU A 5 -27.64 -50.55 41.34
CA GLU A 5 -27.45 -50.94 42.68
C GLU A 5 -26.46 -50.03 43.43
N ALA A 6 -25.39 -49.59 42.76
CA ALA A 6 -24.45 -48.62 43.31
C ALA A 6 -25.14 -47.29 43.66
N ILE A 7 -25.96 -46.75 42.74
CA ILE A 7 -26.73 -45.50 42.93
C ILE A 7 -27.72 -45.66 44.08
N GLU A 8 -28.44 -46.84 44.22
CA GLU A 8 -29.36 -47.12 45.29
C GLU A 8 -28.63 -47.13 46.65
N LYS A 9 -27.48 -47.81 46.74
CA LYS A 9 -26.69 -47.90 47.99
C LYS A 9 -26.13 -46.50 48.37
N LEU A 10 -25.61 -45.71 47.42
CA LEU A 10 -25.15 -44.37 47.73
C LEU A 10 -26.29 -43.44 48.15
N THR A 11 -27.49 -43.61 47.57
CA THR A 11 -28.69 -42.90 48.04
C THR A 11 -29.10 -43.23 49.44
N GLU A 12 -28.97 -44.51 49.87
CA GLU A 12 -29.18 -44.92 51.26
C GLU A 12 -28.13 -44.26 52.16
N LEU A 13 -26.85 -44.24 51.78
CA LEU A 13 -25.77 -43.60 52.53
C LEU A 13 -25.97 -42.11 52.72
N ILE A 14 -26.47 -41.39 51.69
CA ILE A 14 -26.81 -39.98 51.78
C ILE A 14 -27.88 -39.71 52.84
N LYS A 15 -28.87 -40.61 53.03
CA LYS A 15 -29.89 -40.45 54.10
C LYS A 15 -29.28 -40.49 55.49
N VAL A 16 -28.19 -41.25 55.66
CA VAL A 16 -27.48 -41.37 56.94
C VAL A 16 -26.46 -40.27 57.15
N SER A 17 -25.78 -39.88 56.09
CA SER A 17 -24.70 -38.86 56.09
C SER A 17 -24.87 -37.84 54.97
N PRO A 18 -25.86 -36.94 55.09
CA PRO A 18 -26.20 -35.97 53.97
C PRO A 18 -25.14 -34.92 53.74
N GLN A 19 -24.15 -34.75 54.60
CA GLN A 19 -23.03 -33.81 54.45
C GLN A 19 -21.77 -34.44 53.82
N ASN A 20 -21.85 -35.72 53.41
CA ASN A 20 -20.73 -36.36 52.72
C ASN A 20 -20.73 -36.04 51.21
N GLU A 21 -19.84 -35.18 50.79
CA GLU A 21 -19.71 -34.71 49.44
C GLU A 21 -19.41 -35.83 48.43
N GLU A 22 -18.60 -36.82 48.81
CA GLU A 22 -18.17 -37.92 47.95
C GLU A 22 -19.34 -38.73 47.41
N TYR A 23 -20.37 -38.97 48.25
CA TYR A 23 -21.54 -39.77 47.84
C TYR A 23 -22.30 -39.07 46.66
N TYR A 24 -22.43 -37.75 46.71
CA TYR A 24 -23.08 -37.00 45.63
C TYR A 24 -22.21 -37.00 44.37
N LEU A 25 -20.89 -36.80 44.49
CA LEU A 25 -19.97 -36.84 43.37
C LEU A 25 -19.94 -38.20 42.69
N ASP A 26 -19.98 -39.29 43.46
CA ASP A 26 -20.02 -40.67 42.94
C ASP A 26 -21.31 -40.93 42.15
N ILE A 27 -22.47 -40.54 42.68
CA ILE A 27 -23.74 -40.69 41.97
C ILE A 27 -23.73 -39.87 40.68
N ILE A 28 -23.25 -38.63 40.73
CA ILE A 28 -23.11 -37.75 39.55
C ILE A 28 -22.22 -38.42 38.51
N ASN A 29 -21.08 -38.96 38.91
CA ASN A 29 -20.15 -39.63 38.00
C ASN A 29 -20.74 -40.87 37.36
N LEU A 30 -21.50 -41.67 38.13
CA LEU A 30 -22.21 -42.85 37.60
C LEU A 30 -23.23 -42.47 36.52
N HIS A 31 -24.02 -41.41 36.76
CA HIS A 31 -24.96 -40.90 35.75
C HIS A 31 -24.24 -40.32 34.50
N LEU A 32 -23.12 -39.65 34.68
CA LEU A 32 -22.31 -39.15 33.53
C LEU A 32 -21.75 -40.31 32.69
N GLN A 33 -21.31 -41.40 33.34
CA GLN A 33 -20.84 -42.61 32.64
C GLN A 33 -21.96 -43.34 31.86
N GLU A 34 -23.23 -43.15 32.24
CA GLU A 34 -24.41 -43.64 31.55
C GLU A 34 -24.89 -42.66 30.45
N GLY A 35 -24.23 -41.51 30.31
CA GLY A 35 -24.65 -40.44 29.38
C GLY A 35 -25.87 -39.65 29.87
N ASN A 36 -26.35 -39.90 31.12
CA ASN A 36 -27.53 -39.25 31.67
C ASN A 36 -27.18 -37.93 32.38
N ARG A 37 -26.86 -36.90 31.55
CA ARG A 37 -26.40 -35.58 32.01
C ARG A 37 -27.48 -34.83 32.82
N GLU A 38 -28.75 -34.98 32.48
CA GLU A 38 -29.84 -34.33 33.22
C GLU A 38 -30.02 -34.91 34.64
N ALA A 39 -29.90 -36.22 34.81
CA ALA A 39 -29.90 -36.84 36.14
C ALA A 39 -28.69 -36.40 36.96
N ALA A 40 -27.49 -36.36 36.33
CA ALA A 40 -26.28 -35.86 37.00
C ALA A 40 -26.44 -34.40 37.46
N LEU A 41 -27.09 -33.54 36.62
CA LEU A 41 -27.40 -32.16 36.98
C LEU A 41 -28.37 -32.08 38.15
N GLY A 42 -29.40 -32.92 38.18
CA GLY A 42 -30.32 -33.03 39.30
C GLY A 42 -29.62 -33.40 40.63
N TRP A 43 -28.74 -34.42 40.61
CA TRP A 43 -27.96 -34.82 41.78
C TRP A 43 -26.96 -33.74 42.23
N SER A 44 -26.39 -32.96 41.31
CA SER A 44 -25.55 -31.78 41.68
C SER A 44 -26.36 -30.74 42.46
N SER A 45 -27.64 -30.52 42.10
CA SER A 45 -28.53 -29.62 42.83
C SER A 45 -28.84 -30.14 44.24
N ASN A 46 -29.13 -31.46 44.39
CA ASN A 46 -29.38 -32.09 45.67
C ASN A 46 -28.15 -31.97 46.58
N GLY A 47 -26.96 -32.23 46.04
CA GLY A 47 -25.71 -32.08 46.78
C GLY A 47 -25.45 -30.65 47.24
N LEU A 48 -25.70 -29.65 46.40
CA LEU A 48 -25.54 -28.23 46.76
C LEU A 48 -26.63 -27.74 47.72
N ALA A 49 -27.81 -28.35 47.73
CA ALA A 49 -28.82 -28.06 48.73
C ALA A 49 -28.40 -28.55 50.14
N ALA A 50 -27.70 -29.68 50.18
CA ALA A 50 -27.15 -30.24 51.41
C ALA A 50 -25.84 -29.57 51.83
N ILE A 51 -24.97 -29.26 50.90
CA ILE A 51 -23.61 -28.71 51.11
C ILE A 51 -23.40 -27.47 50.22
N PRO A 52 -24.01 -26.32 50.54
CA PRO A 52 -24.04 -25.14 49.67
C PRO A 52 -22.66 -24.55 49.36
N GLY A 53 -21.66 -24.79 50.23
CA GLY A 53 -20.29 -24.27 50.07
C GLY A 53 -19.31 -25.22 49.37
N SER A 54 -19.77 -26.39 48.90
CA SER A 54 -18.90 -27.39 48.26
C SER A 54 -18.33 -26.88 46.95
N GLY A 55 -17.02 -26.58 46.90
CA GLY A 55 -16.33 -26.16 45.67
C GLY A 55 -16.35 -27.23 44.60
N ALA A 56 -16.25 -28.51 44.97
CA ALA A 56 -16.26 -29.62 44.02
C ALA A 56 -17.64 -29.80 43.36
N LEU A 57 -18.73 -29.70 44.12
CA LEU A 57 -20.08 -29.77 43.57
C LEU A 57 -20.41 -28.54 42.70
N ILE A 58 -19.95 -27.34 43.07
CA ILE A 58 -20.10 -26.13 42.27
C ILE A 58 -19.41 -26.31 40.91
N VAL A 59 -18.15 -26.71 40.88
CA VAL A 59 -17.39 -26.94 39.67
C VAL A 59 -18.02 -28.04 38.82
N LYS A 60 -18.44 -29.15 39.48
CA LYS A 60 -19.08 -30.28 38.80
C LYS A 60 -20.39 -29.89 38.13
N ARG A 61 -21.25 -29.13 38.80
CA ARG A 61 -22.50 -28.62 38.24
C ARG A 61 -22.24 -27.71 37.03
N ALA A 62 -21.28 -26.80 37.15
CA ALA A 62 -20.90 -25.89 36.06
C ALA A 62 -20.39 -26.67 34.85
N SER A 63 -19.57 -27.71 35.06
CA SER A 63 -19.09 -28.59 33.98
C SER A 63 -20.24 -29.34 33.29
N ILE A 64 -21.20 -29.86 34.01
CA ILE A 64 -22.37 -30.57 33.44
C ILE A 64 -23.20 -29.59 32.58
N LEU A 65 -23.44 -28.38 33.07
CA LEU A 65 -24.13 -27.33 32.28
C LEU A 65 -23.40 -26.98 30.98
N SER A 66 -22.06 -26.94 31.02
CA SER A 66 -21.23 -26.74 29.82
C SER A 66 -21.37 -27.91 28.84
N GLU A 67 -21.29 -29.15 29.32
CA GLU A 67 -21.49 -30.33 28.47
C GLU A 67 -22.88 -30.40 27.84
N LEU A 68 -23.89 -29.78 28.46
CA LEU A 68 -25.24 -29.61 27.93
C LEU A 68 -25.37 -28.36 27.00
N ALA A 69 -24.26 -27.63 26.74
CA ALA A 69 -24.23 -26.36 26.02
C ALA A 69 -25.14 -25.26 26.62
N ARG A 70 -25.44 -25.35 27.92
CA ARG A 70 -26.26 -24.37 28.67
C ARG A 70 -25.37 -23.27 29.25
N TYR A 71 -24.52 -22.66 28.39
CA TYR A 71 -23.49 -21.68 28.81
C TYR A 71 -24.05 -20.48 29.57
N PRO A 72 -25.16 -19.83 29.15
CA PRO A 72 -25.71 -18.69 29.91
C PRO A 72 -26.08 -19.08 31.35
N GLU A 73 -26.67 -20.24 31.54
CA GLU A 73 -27.06 -20.76 32.88
C GLU A 73 -25.81 -21.07 33.70
N ALA A 74 -24.82 -21.75 33.12
CA ALA A 74 -23.56 -22.06 33.76
C ALA A 74 -22.84 -20.80 34.24
N LEU A 75 -22.76 -19.77 33.41
CA LEU A 75 -22.08 -18.49 33.72
C LEU A 75 -22.81 -17.73 34.84
N VAL A 76 -24.13 -17.67 34.78
CA VAL A 76 -24.94 -17.05 35.89
C VAL A 76 -24.72 -17.80 37.18
N PHE A 77 -24.86 -19.11 37.15
CA PHE A 77 -24.70 -19.96 38.34
C PHE A 77 -23.32 -19.78 38.98
N ILE A 78 -22.23 -19.98 38.22
CA ILE A 78 -20.88 -19.94 38.79
C ILE A 78 -20.51 -18.53 39.29
N ARG A 79 -20.98 -17.45 38.63
CA ARG A 79 -20.76 -16.06 39.04
C ARG A 79 -21.45 -15.78 40.39
N GLU A 80 -22.62 -16.33 40.63
CA GLU A 80 -23.30 -16.23 41.94
C GLU A 80 -22.53 -17.00 43.03
N GLN A 81 -22.00 -18.17 42.68
CA GLN A 81 -21.21 -18.95 43.64
C GLN A 81 -19.88 -18.25 43.97
N MET A 82 -19.22 -17.58 43.00
CA MET A 82 -18.00 -16.82 43.24
C MET A 82 -18.17 -15.70 44.27
N ARG A 83 -19.37 -15.14 44.43
CA ARG A 83 -19.65 -14.13 45.47
C ARG A 83 -19.56 -14.69 46.87
N ARG A 84 -19.81 -15.99 47.03
CA ARG A 84 -19.83 -16.70 48.32
C ARG A 84 -18.52 -17.47 48.58
N ASN A 85 -17.98 -18.05 47.53
CA ASN A 85 -16.76 -18.85 47.56
C ASN A 85 -15.91 -18.55 46.31
N ASN A 86 -14.91 -17.68 46.45
CA ASN A 86 -14.03 -17.29 45.38
C ASN A 86 -12.72 -18.12 45.36
N SER A 87 -12.84 -19.44 45.41
CA SER A 87 -11.69 -20.33 45.35
C SER A 87 -11.01 -20.32 43.97
N PRO A 88 -9.72 -20.65 43.90
CA PRO A 88 -9.01 -20.71 42.59
C PRO A 88 -9.66 -21.68 41.59
N ALA A 89 -10.23 -22.80 42.09
CA ALA A 89 -10.92 -23.78 41.23
C ALA A 89 -12.19 -23.20 40.59
N ILE A 90 -13.00 -22.49 41.37
CA ILE A 90 -14.22 -21.85 40.87
C ILE A 90 -13.88 -20.74 39.87
N ARG A 91 -12.87 -19.91 40.14
CA ARG A 91 -12.40 -18.88 39.19
C ARG A 91 -11.90 -19.48 37.88
N ARG A 92 -11.13 -20.55 37.94
CA ARG A 92 -10.66 -21.27 36.77
C ARG A 92 -11.84 -21.77 35.94
N MET A 93 -12.79 -22.46 36.59
CA MET A 93 -13.98 -22.94 35.90
C MET A 93 -14.80 -21.83 35.25
N TYR A 94 -14.93 -20.67 35.93
CA TYR A 94 -15.60 -19.51 35.32
C TYR A 94 -14.89 -19.03 34.02
N ASN A 95 -13.57 -18.91 34.04
CA ASN A 95 -12.78 -18.50 32.88
C ASN A 95 -12.83 -19.54 31.76
N ASP A 96 -12.84 -20.82 32.08
CA ASP A 96 -12.97 -21.90 31.08
C ASP A 96 -14.37 -21.88 30.44
N LEU A 97 -15.43 -21.64 31.23
CA LEU A 97 -16.79 -21.46 30.72
C LEU A 97 -16.92 -20.25 29.79
N LEU A 98 -16.26 -19.14 30.11
CA LEU A 98 -16.21 -17.96 29.21
C LEU A 98 -15.58 -18.31 27.88
N MET A 99 -14.50 -19.08 27.88
CA MET A 99 -13.85 -19.56 26.65
C MET A 99 -14.76 -20.49 25.83
N GLU A 100 -15.41 -21.46 26.48
CA GLU A 100 -16.32 -22.36 25.79
C GLU A 100 -17.56 -21.65 25.26
N ALA A 101 -18.11 -20.71 26.02
CA ALA A 101 -19.21 -19.87 25.59
C ALA A 101 -18.82 -18.99 24.39
N ALA A 102 -17.60 -18.42 24.39
CA ALA A 102 -17.09 -17.63 23.29
C ALA A 102 -16.94 -18.45 21.99
N ARG A 103 -16.44 -19.69 22.11
CA ARG A 103 -16.32 -20.61 20.96
C ARG A 103 -17.67 -21.05 20.39
N ALA A 104 -18.65 -21.21 21.27
CA ALA A 104 -20.00 -21.64 20.90
C ALA A 104 -20.88 -20.51 20.36
N GLU A 105 -20.51 -19.26 20.60
CA GLU A 105 -21.28 -18.09 20.16
C GLU A 105 -21.26 -17.95 18.63
N LYS A 106 -22.44 -17.97 18.03
CA LYS A 106 -22.60 -17.88 16.57
C LYS A 106 -23.39 -16.63 16.11
N GLN A 107 -24.07 -15.98 17.02
CA GLN A 107 -24.99 -14.90 16.71
C GLN A 107 -24.46 -13.53 17.13
N ARG A 108 -23.58 -13.49 18.12
CA ARG A 108 -23.03 -12.28 18.70
C ARG A 108 -21.51 -12.32 18.62
N ASP A 109 -20.90 -11.15 18.69
CA ASP A 109 -19.46 -11.03 18.80
C ASP A 109 -18.94 -11.61 20.13
N PRO A 110 -18.06 -12.61 20.09
CA PRO A 110 -17.51 -13.21 21.31
C PRO A 110 -16.41 -12.35 21.96
N TYR A 111 -16.12 -11.14 21.46
CA TYR A 111 -15.01 -10.30 21.95
C TYR A 111 -15.02 -10.09 23.46
N VAL A 112 -16.19 -9.76 24.01
CA VAL A 112 -16.35 -9.53 25.45
C VAL A 112 -16.09 -10.80 26.26
N LEU A 113 -16.57 -11.96 25.78
CA LEU A 113 -16.37 -13.24 26.47
C LEU A 113 -14.89 -13.65 26.48
N TYR A 114 -14.20 -13.54 25.33
CA TYR A 114 -12.77 -13.79 25.26
C TYR A 114 -11.97 -12.81 26.13
N GLY A 115 -12.34 -11.52 26.14
CA GLY A 115 -11.71 -10.49 26.97
C GLY A 115 -11.81 -10.82 28.46
N MET A 116 -13.03 -11.11 28.93
CA MET A 116 -13.27 -11.50 30.34
C MET A 116 -12.50 -12.76 30.74
N ALA A 117 -12.44 -13.78 29.88
CA ALA A 117 -11.67 -15.00 30.12
C ALA A 117 -10.17 -14.70 30.22
N TYR A 118 -9.64 -13.95 29.29
CA TYR A 118 -8.22 -13.60 29.22
C TYR A 118 -7.76 -12.75 30.39
N GLU A 119 -8.51 -11.70 30.73
CA GLU A 119 -8.24 -10.85 31.90
C GLU A 119 -8.44 -11.59 33.21
N GLY A 120 -9.40 -12.50 33.28
CA GLY A 120 -9.63 -13.37 34.41
C GLY A 120 -8.52 -14.39 34.70
N GLY A 121 -7.54 -14.52 33.79
CA GLY A 121 -6.35 -15.35 33.98
C GLY A 121 -6.24 -16.55 33.03
N ASN A 122 -7.23 -16.80 32.16
CA ASN A 122 -7.11 -17.81 31.09
C ASN A 122 -6.33 -17.22 29.93
N LYS A 123 -4.99 -17.19 30.05
CA LYS A 123 -4.06 -16.62 29.06
C LYS A 123 -3.92 -17.53 27.82
N ASN A 124 -5.03 -17.90 27.23
CA ASN A 124 -5.09 -18.79 26.09
C ASN A 124 -4.68 -18.04 24.80
N LYS A 125 -3.87 -18.72 23.96
CA LYS A 125 -3.41 -18.16 22.68
C LYS A 125 -4.55 -17.81 21.74
N GLU A 126 -5.55 -18.69 21.64
CA GLU A 126 -6.74 -18.49 20.80
C GLU A 126 -7.47 -17.19 21.15
N ALA A 127 -7.68 -16.97 22.46
CA ALA A 127 -8.33 -15.74 22.94
C ALA A 127 -7.47 -14.51 22.62
N LEU A 128 -6.15 -14.58 22.86
CA LEU A 128 -5.23 -13.50 22.57
C LEU A 128 -5.21 -13.14 21.06
N ASP A 129 -5.12 -14.15 20.20
CA ASP A 129 -5.10 -13.94 18.75
C ASP A 129 -6.41 -13.33 18.25
N TYR A 130 -7.55 -13.81 18.77
CA TYR A 130 -8.85 -13.24 18.43
C TYR A 130 -8.98 -11.77 18.89
N LEU A 131 -8.63 -11.50 20.14
CA LEU A 131 -8.71 -10.17 20.75
C LEU A 131 -7.78 -9.17 20.06
N LEU A 132 -6.55 -9.59 19.79
CA LEU A 132 -5.57 -8.77 19.07
C LEU A 132 -6.06 -8.44 17.64
N ASN A 133 -6.48 -9.46 16.89
CA ASN A 133 -6.97 -9.24 15.54
C ASN A 133 -8.19 -8.32 15.51
N THR A 134 -9.16 -8.58 16.39
CA THR A 134 -10.41 -7.83 16.44
C THR A 134 -10.19 -6.38 16.89
N SER A 135 -9.37 -6.16 17.92
CA SER A 135 -9.09 -4.81 18.43
C SER A 135 -8.35 -3.94 17.39
N VAL A 136 -7.36 -4.50 16.69
CA VAL A 136 -6.66 -3.79 15.61
C VAL A 136 -7.60 -3.48 14.45
N THR A 137 -8.39 -4.48 14.00
CA THR A 137 -9.29 -4.30 12.84
C THR A 137 -10.39 -3.28 13.12
N ARG A 138 -10.89 -3.22 14.36
CA ARG A 138 -11.97 -2.30 14.76
C ARG A 138 -11.48 -0.96 15.30
N GLY A 139 -10.19 -0.77 15.40
CA GLY A 139 -9.60 0.46 15.94
C GLY A 139 -9.84 0.64 17.44
N TYR A 140 -9.97 -0.44 18.22
CA TYR A 140 -10.01 -0.38 19.68
C TYR A 140 -8.60 -0.16 20.21
N THR A 141 -8.13 1.08 20.14
CA THR A 141 -6.73 1.46 20.29
C THR A 141 -6.10 1.00 21.61
N ASP A 142 -6.75 1.24 22.74
CA ASP A 142 -6.23 0.88 24.05
C ASP A 142 -6.13 -0.64 24.24
N ASP A 143 -7.17 -1.36 23.81
CA ASP A 143 -7.20 -2.81 23.82
C ASP A 143 -6.12 -3.39 22.90
N ALA A 144 -6.00 -2.84 21.69
CA ALA A 144 -4.99 -3.27 20.71
C ALA A 144 -3.58 -3.10 21.27
N LEU A 145 -3.26 -1.95 21.85
CA LEU A 145 -1.97 -1.71 22.51
C LEU A 145 -1.72 -2.68 23.68
N PHE A 146 -2.76 -3.00 24.44
CA PHE A 146 -2.66 -3.96 25.51
C PHE A 146 -2.38 -5.36 24.97
N TYR A 147 -3.16 -5.85 23.99
CA TYR A 147 -2.99 -7.18 23.43
C TYR A 147 -1.71 -7.34 22.59
N ILE A 148 -1.22 -6.29 21.94
CA ILE A 148 0.10 -6.29 21.29
C ILE A 148 1.20 -6.55 22.35
N ARG A 149 1.14 -5.87 23.50
CA ARG A 149 2.12 -6.10 24.58
C ARG A 149 2.05 -7.51 25.13
N GLU A 150 0.86 -8.04 25.35
CA GLU A 150 0.66 -9.42 25.79
C GLU A 150 1.16 -10.43 24.74
N ALA A 151 0.86 -10.18 23.45
CA ALA A 151 1.33 -11.02 22.34
C ALA A 151 2.86 -11.02 22.25
N LYS A 152 3.51 -9.87 22.41
CA LYS A 152 4.99 -9.79 22.45
C LYS A 152 5.60 -10.59 23.59
N LYS A 153 4.94 -10.69 24.75
CA LYS A 153 5.40 -11.55 25.86
C LYS A 153 5.27 -13.03 25.51
N GLN A 154 4.25 -13.42 24.76
CA GLN A 154 3.94 -14.80 24.44
C GLN A 154 4.67 -15.34 23.21
N TYR A 155 4.80 -14.52 22.16
CA TYR A 155 5.37 -14.89 20.86
C TYR A 155 6.76 -14.30 20.60
N GLY A 156 7.17 -13.32 21.42
CA GLY A 156 8.43 -12.58 21.26
C GLY A 156 8.27 -11.22 20.61
N ASN A 157 9.23 -10.33 20.91
CA ASN A 157 9.23 -8.94 20.43
C ASN A 157 9.46 -8.78 18.93
N ASN A 158 9.83 -9.85 18.27
CA ASN A 158 10.27 -9.83 16.87
C ASN A 158 9.36 -10.68 15.98
N ASP A 159 8.23 -11.14 16.50
CA ASP A 159 7.24 -11.85 15.68
C ASP A 159 6.72 -10.93 14.57
N LYS A 160 6.83 -11.39 13.31
CA LYS A 160 6.45 -10.64 12.11
C LYS A 160 4.99 -10.21 12.13
N GLY A 161 4.08 -11.13 12.51
CA GLY A 161 2.66 -10.85 12.50
C GLY A 161 2.26 -9.80 13.54
N ILE A 162 2.92 -9.81 14.70
CA ILE A 162 2.69 -8.82 15.76
C ILE A 162 3.25 -7.46 15.36
N LEU A 163 4.46 -7.42 14.81
CA LEU A 163 5.06 -6.17 14.33
C LEU A 163 4.21 -5.55 13.21
N TYR A 164 3.65 -6.36 12.32
CA TYR A 164 2.76 -5.86 11.27
C TYR A 164 1.47 -5.25 11.84
N LYS A 165 0.86 -5.90 12.85
CA LYS A 165 -0.32 -5.36 13.53
C LYS A 165 -0.01 -4.07 14.29
N GLU A 166 1.16 -4.00 14.93
CA GLU A 166 1.64 -2.78 15.60
C GLU A 166 1.84 -1.64 14.61
N TYR A 167 2.47 -1.91 13.47
CA TYR A 167 2.62 -0.95 12.38
C TYR A 167 1.27 -0.43 11.88
N MET A 168 0.31 -1.34 11.61
CA MET A 168 -1.03 -0.98 11.17
C MET A 168 -1.77 -0.13 12.20
N LEU A 169 -1.65 -0.48 13.49
CA LEU A 169 -2.26 0.28 14.58
C LEU A 169 -1.69 1.71 14.66
N TYR A 170 -0.36 1.88 14.62
CA TYR A 170 0.25 3.21 14.63
C TYR A 170 -0.16 4.05 13.41
N ARG A 171 -0.35 3.42 12.26
CA ARG A 171 -0.90 4.11 11.08
C ARG A 171 -2.34 4.58 11.29
N GLN A 172 -3.19 3.76 11.89
CA GLN A 172 -4.57 4.14 12.23
C GLN A 172 -4.63 5.28 13.25
N MET A 173 -3.67 5.32 14.16
CA MET A 173 -3.54 6.38 15.16
C MET A 173 -2.92 7.68 14.61
N ASN A 174 -2.47 7.70 13.35
CA ASN A 174 -1.67 8.78 12.75
C ASN A 174 -0.35 9.05 13.49
N GLU A 175 0.20 8.04 14.16
CA GLU A 175 1.50 8.07 14.82
C GLU A 175 2.61 7.70 13.81
N ASP A 176 2.85 8.61 12.86
CA ASP A 176 3.72 8.37 11.70
C ASP A 176 5.15 7.96 12.10
N ASP A 177 5.72 8.55 13.15
CA ASP A 177 7.08 8.24 13.61
C ASP A 177 7.18 6.84 14.20
N LEU A 178 6.18 6.40 14.97
CA LEU A 178 6.11 5.06 15.54
C LEU A 178 5.85 4.02 14.43
N ALA A 179 4.95 4.32 13.51
CA ALA A 179 4.70 3.47 12.35
C ALA A 179 5.98 3.28 11.52
N TYR A 180 6.70 4.37 11.21
CA TYR A 180 7.94 4.30 10.44
C TYR A 180 9.04 3.52 11.17
N SER A 181 9.20 3.75 12.49
CA SER A 181 10.22 3.02 13.26
C SER A 181 9.94 1.51 13.33
N THR A 182 8.65 1.13 13.45
CA THR A 182 8.22 -0.27 13.42
C THR A 182 8.46 -0.89 12.04
N LEU A 183 8.08 -0.19 10.97
CA LEU A 183 8.32 -0.63 9.59
C LEU A 183 9.81 -0.80 9.29
N LYS A 184 10.65 0.14 9.73
CA LYS A 184 12.09 0.06 9.58
C LYS A 184 12.66 -1.17 10.28
N LYS A 185 12.23 -1.44 11.50
CA LYS A 185 12.59 -2.65 12.24
C LYS A 185 12.18 -3.92 11.49
N MET A 186 10.96 -3.96 10.93
CA MET A 186 10.48 -5.09 10.13
C MET A 186 11.34 -5.27 8.88
N TYR A 187 11.68 -4.19 8.18
CA TYR A 187 12.51 -4.25 6.98
C TYR A 187 13.95 -4.73 7.27
N GLU A 188 14.55 -4.31 8.39
CA GLU A 188 15.87 -4.77 8.82
C GLU A 188 15.88 -6.30 9.11
N MET A 189 14.77 -6.85 9.59
CA MET A 189 14.64 -8.28 9.91
C MET A 189 14.17 -9.15 8.75
N TYR A 190 13.37 -8.60 7.84
CA TYR A 190 12.75 -9.30 6.73
C TYR A 190 12.93 -8.53 5.41
N PRO A 191 14.18 -8.29 4.95
CA PRO A 191 14.48 -7.42 3.82
C PRO A 191 13.99 -7.95 2.46
N ASP A 192 13.71 -9.27 2.39
CA ASP A 192 13.23 -9.95 1.18
C ASP A 192 11.71 -10.17 1.20
N ASP A 193 11.02 -9.69 2.24
CA ASP A 193 9.56 -9.77 2.30
C ASP A 193 8.94 -8.69 1.40
N TYR A 194 8.14 -9.13 0.43
CA TYR A 194 7.56 -8.25 -0.58
C TYR A 194 6.67 -7.15 0.04
N ASP A 195 5.76 -7.52 0.94
CA ASP A 195 4.82 -6.56 1.54
C ASP A 195 5.52 -5.51 2.40
N ILE A 196 6.53 -5.94 3.17
CA ILE A 196 7.34 -5.05 4.00
C ILE A 196 8.18 -4.13 3.11
N THR A 197 8.80 -4.68 2.06
CA THR A 197 9.60 -3.92 1.11
C THR A 197 8.74 -2.92 0.34
N LEU A 198 7.54 -3.32 -0.07
CA LEU A 198 6.58 -2.44 -0.74
C LEU A 198 6.14 -1.29 0.18
N ALA A 199 5.82 -1.59 1.45
CA ALA A 199 5.46 -0.57 2.42
C ALA A 199 6.62 0.42 2.68
N MET A 200 7.86 -0.09 2.76
CA MET A 200 9.07 0.75 2.91
C MET A 200 9.30 1.62 1.69
N SER A 201 9.12 1.06 0.49
CA SER A 201 9.23 1.78 -0.77
C SER A 201 8.20 2.90 -0.89
N ALA A 202 6.97 2.68 -0.44
CA ALA A 202 5.95 3.73 -0.37
C ALA A 202 6.36 4.90 0.54
N GLN A 203 7.03 4.64 1.67
CA GLN A 203 7.57 5.68 2.52
C GLN A 203 8.71 6.46 1.86
N HIS A 204 9.60 5.76 1.17
CA HIS A 204 10.68 6.39 0.39
C HIS A 204 10.11 7.28 -0.72
N MET A 205 9.10 6.80 -1.47
CA MET A 205 8.46 7.59 -2.54
C MET A 205 7.77 8.84 -1.98
N LYS A 206 6.99 8.70 -0.91
CA LYS A 206 6.34 9.85 -0.23
C LYS A 206 7.36 10.91 0.21
N LYS A 207 8.51 10.47 0.74
CA LYS A 207 9.59 11.37 1.15
C LYS A 207 10.26 12.03 -0.06
N ALA A 208 10.52 11.25 -1.12
CA ALA A 208 11.09 11.78 -2.35
C ALA A 208 10.20 12.86 -2.98
N GLU A 209 8.90 12.62 -3.07
CA GLU A 209 7.91 13.58 -3.60
C GLU A 209 7.95 14.90 -2.84
N LYS A 210 7.91 14.84 -1.52
CA LYS A 210 8.03 16.03 -0.67
C LYS A 210 9.33 16.81 -0.92
N LEU A 211 10.45 16.11 -1.05
CA LEU A 211 11.74 16.73 -1.33
C LEU A 211 11.79 17.36 -2.73
N MET A 212 11.21 16.66 -3.72
CA MET A 212 11.10 17.17 -5.09
C MET A 212 10.22 18.43 -5.19
N GLU A 213 9.09 18.48 -4.46
CA GLU A 213 8.24 19.66 -4.35
C GLU A 213 8.99 20.89 -3.78
N LEU A 214 9.93 20.63 -2.88
CA LEU A 214 10.83 21.67 -2.31
C LEU A 214 12.03 21.97 -3.20
N GLY A 215 12.18 21.32 -4.36
CA GLY A 215 13.33 21.47 -5.23
C GLY A 215 14.62 20.77 -4.74
N LEU A 216 14.54 19.95 -3.70
CA LEU A 216 15.66 19.26 -3.09
C LEU A 216 15.95 17.91 -3.81
N TYR A 217 16.21 17.97 -5.10
CA TYR A 217 16.36 16.80 -5.96
C TYR A 217 17.54 15.88 -5.58
N ALA A 218 18.64 16.46 -5.08
CA ALA A 218 19.79 15.69 -4.64
C ALA A 218 19.48 14.82 -3.40
N GLU A 219 18.63 15.33 -2.51
CA GLU A 219 18.16 14.59 -1.33
C GLU A 219 17.06 13.59 -1.67
N ALA A 220 16.22 13.88 -2.66
CA ALA A 220 15.17 13.00 -3.14
C ALA A 220 15.72 11.76 -3.86
N LEU A 221 16.79 11.92 -4.64
CA LEU A 221 17.32 10.88 -5.52
C LEU A 221 17.65 9.55 -4.82
N PRO A 222 18.33 9.48 -3.64
CA PRO A 222 18.58 8.22 -2.97
C PRO A 222 17.31 7.45 -2.60
N HIS A 223 16.23 8.16 -2.27
CA HIS A 223 14.95 7.55 -1.94
C HIS A 223 14.29 6.93 -3.17
N VAL A 224 14.34 7.61 -4.29
CA VAL A 224 13.80 7.11 -5.57
C VAL A 224 14.60 5.89 -6.05
N LEU A 225 15.94 5.96 -6.00
CA LEU A 225 16.82 4.87 -6.41
C LEU A 225 16.66 3.61 -5.51
N PHE A 226 16.36 3.79 -4.22
CA PHE A 226 16.01 2.66 -3.36
C PHE A 226 14.84 1.86 -3.93
N VAL A 227 13.78 2.54 -4.36
CA VAL A 227 12.58 1.90 -4.89
C VAL A 227 12.86 1.20 -6.23
N SER A 228 13.54 1.89 -7.16
CA SER A 228 13.86 1.32 -8.48
C SER A 228 14.75 0.08 -8.41
N GLN A 229 15.62 -0.01 -7.39
CA GLN A 229 16.51 -1.17 -7.20
C GLN A 229 15.82 -2.35 -6.50
N LYS A 230 14.76 -2.11 -5.71
CA LYS A 230 14.07 -3.15 -4.94
C LYS A 230 12.92 -3.82 -5.69
N HIS A 231 12.30 -3.12 -6.62
CA HIS A 231 11.12 -3.61 -7.34
C HIS A 231 11.41 -3.79 -8.85
N VAL A 232 12.51 -4.47 -9.17
CA VAL A 232 12.94 -4.66 -10.58
C VAL A 232 11.89 -5.39 -11.42
N ASP A 233 11.16 -6.33 -10.82
CA ASP A 233 10.13 -7.14 -11.49
C ASP A 233 8.72 -6.53 -11.43
N ASP A 234 8.56 -5.40 -10.73
CA ASP A 234 7.27 -4.69 -10.62
C ASP A 234 7.29 -3.46 -11.55
N ASN A 235 6.73 -3.62 -12.73
CA ASN A 235 6.75 -2.58 -13.75
C ASN A 235 6.08 -1.27 -13.34
N GLU A 236 5.01 -1.33 -12.54
CA GLU A 236 4.30 -0.12 -12.10
C GLU A 236 5.13 0.67 -11.09
N VAL A 237 5.58 0.01 -10.03
CA VAL A 237 6.38 0.63 -8.95
C VAL A 237 7.75 1.06 -9.48
N ASN A 238 8.40 0.21 -10.25
CA ASN A 238 9.72 0.46 -10.84
C ASN A 238 9.67 1.60 -11.87
N GLY A 239 8.68 1.60 -12.78
CA GLY A 239 8.51 2.64 -13.78
C GLY A 239 8.32 4.02 -13.18
N ALA A 240 7.45 4.15 -12.19
CA ALA A 240 7.23 5.42 -11.48
C ALA A 240 8.50 5.91 -10.76
N ALA A 241 9.29 5.00 -10.19
CA ALA A 241 10.55 5.34 -9.55
C ALA A 241 11.60 5.82 -10.58
N TRP A 242 11.77 5.13 -11.70
CA TRP A 242 12.69 5.56 -12.76
C TRP A 242 12.32 6.90 -13.37
N GLU A 243 11.03 7.19 -13.57
CA GLU A 243 10.59 8.51 -14.05
C GLU A 243 10.96 9.64 -13.08
N LYS A 244 10.79 9.40 -11.77
CA LYS A 244 11.19 10.37 -10.74
C LYS A 244 12.71 10.54 -10.68
N ALA A 245 13.47 9.45 -10.84
CA ALA A 245 14.94 9.53 -10.93
C ALA A 245 15.40 10.36 -12.15
N LEU A 246 14.79 10.12 -13.30
CA LEU A 246 15.02 10.91 -14.51
C LEU A 246 14.75 12.40 -14.26
N SER A 247 13.60 12.73 -13.64
CA SER A 247 13.26 14.10 -13.28
C SER A 247 14.29 14.73 -12.32
N CYS A 248 14.75 13.98 -11.31
CA CYS A 248 15.81 14.46 -10.41
C CYS A 248 17.10 14.78 -11.17
N TYR A 249 17.56 13.88 -12.03
CA TYR A 249 18.78 14.10 -12.82
C TYR A 249 18.67 15.30 -13.75
N ILE A 250 17.53 15.46 -14.43
CA ILE A 250 17.29 16.63 -15.32
C ILE A 250 17.36 17.94 -14.51
N ASN A 251 16.66 18.02 -13.38
CA ASN A 251 16.62 19.22 -12.56
C ASN A 251 17.98 19.55 -11.91
N MET A 252 18.79 18.54 -11.62
CA MET A 252 20.18 18.71 -11.16
C MET A 252 21.16 19.01 -12.31
N LYS A 253 20.69 19.07 -13.57
CA LYS A 253 21.51 19.22 -14.78
C LYS A 253 22.54 18.10 -14.97
N ARG A 254 22.26 16.93 -14.43
CA ARG A 254 23.08 15.71 -14.59
C ARG A 254 22.60 14.94 -15.83
N TYR A 255 22.83 15.54 -16.99
CA TYR A 255 22.22 15.09 -18.25
C TYR A 255 22.73 13.72 -18.73
N ASN A 256 23.99 13.37 -18.46
CA ASN A 256 24.51 12.06 -18.81
C ASN A 256 23.80 10.93 -18.03
N GLU A 257 23.58 11.15 -16.73
CA GLU A 257 22.83 10.20 -15.89
C GLU A 257 21.34 10.19 -16.26
N ALA A 258 20.80 11.34 -16.66
CA ALA A 258 19.44 11.41 -17.19
C ALA A 258 19.27 10.58 -18.46
N LEU A 259 20.22 10.65 -19.40
CA LEU A 259 20.20 9.80 -20.61
C LEU A 259 20.33 8.32 -20.27
N ALA A 260 21.25 7.93 -19.38
CA ALA A 260 21.40 6.55 -18.95
C ALA A 260 20.14 6.01 -18.25
N THR A 261 19.47 6.85 -17.44
CA THR A 261 18.19 6.52 -16.82
C THR A 261 17.10 6.32 -17.87
N LEU A 262 17.05 7.19 -18.88
CA LEU A 262 16.10 7.08 -19.97
C LEU A 262 16.34 5.83 -20.83
N ASP A 263 17.60 5.44 -21.04
CA ASP A 263 17.95 4.16 -21.69
C ASP A 263 17.42 2.97 -20.88
N THR A 264 17.53 3.02 -19.54
CA THR A 264 16.97 1.98 -18.67
C THR A 264 15.45 1.93 -18.78
N ILE A 265 14.77 3.08 -18.76
CA ILE A 265 13.31 3.15 -18.93
C ILE A 265 12.88 2.54 -20.27
N THR A 266 13.49 2.94 -21.37
CA THR A 266 13.12 2.47 -22.71
C THR A 266 13.44 0.98 -22.93
N LEU A 267 14.44 0.45 -22.24
CA LEU A 267 14.75 -0.98 -22.25
C LEU A 267 13.69 -1.83 -21.55
N HIS A 268 13.20 -1.38 -20.38
CA HIS A 268 12.23 -2.11 -19.58
C HIS A 268 10.78 -1.82 -20.00
N PHE A 269 10.54 -0.65 -20.58
CA PHE A 269 9.24 -0.18 -21.05
C PHE A 269 9.35 0.25 -22.52
N PRO A 270 9.34 -0.69 -23.49
CA PRO A 270 9.50 -0.37 -24.91
C PRO A 270 8.45 0.59 -25.45
N ASP A 271 7.24 0.56 -24.88
CA ASP A 271 6.10 1.41 -25.26
C ASP A 271 6.09 2.78 -24.54
N TYR A 272 7.24 3.21 -24.01
CA TYR A 272 7.35 4.49 -23.31
C TYR A 272 7.26 5.66 -24.29
N GLU A 273 6.05 6.16 -24.52
CA GLU A 273 5.69 7.15 -25.54
C GLU A 273 6.50 8.46 -25.47
N ASN A 274 6.88 8.90 -24.27
CA ASN A 274 7.61 10.15 -24.08
C ASN A 274 9.15 10.02 -24.21
N GLY A 275 9.66 8.85 -24.53
CA GLY A 275 11.09 8.58 -24.57
C GLY A 275 11.85 9.50 -25.53
N THR A 276 11.38 9.62 -26.77
CA THR A 276 11.97 10.47 -27.81
C THR A 276 11.93 11.96 -27.42
N LEU A 277 10.78 12.44 -26.92
CA LEU A 277 10.62 13.84 -26.52
C LEU A 277 11.58 14.21 -25.37
N LYS A 278 11.66 13.35 -24.33
CA LYS A 278 12.57 13.57 -23.20
C LYS A 278 14.03 13.51 -23.62
N ARG A 279 14.40 12.58 -24.51
CA ARG A 279 15.77 12.48 -25.05
C ARG A 279 16.16 13.71 -25.82
N ALA A 280 15.29 14.19 -26.71
CA ALA A 280 15.52 15.42 -27.49
C ALA A 280 15.68 16.63 -26.55
N PHE A 281 14.82 16.76 -25.55
CA PHE A 281 14.94 17.82 -24.54
C PHE A 281 16.30 17.76 -23.80
N ILE A 282 16.73 16.59 -23.36
CA ILE A 282 18.01 16.43 -22.64
C ILE A 282 19.19 16.78 -23.56
N LEU A 283 19.18 16.33 -24.83
CA LEU A 283 20.21 16.65 -25.81
C LEU A 283 20.30 18.16 -26.06
N ASP A 284 19.17 18.85 -26.19
CA ASP A 284 19.15 20.31 -26.32
C ASP A 284 19.80 21.01 -25.10
N LYS A 285 19.48 20.55 -23.89
CA LYS A 285 20.12 21.09 -22.66
C LYS A 285 21.61 20.80 -22.54
N MET A 286 22.11 19.85 -23.32
CA MET A 286 23.56 19.56 -23.50
C MET A 286 24.21 20.34 -24.62
N ASP A 287 23.54 21.38 -25.21
CA ASP A 287 23.95 22.09 -26.41
C ASP A 287 24.11 21.21 -27.66
N LYS A 288 23.44 20.05 -27.70
CA LYS A 288 23.39 19.10 -28.81
C LYS A 288 22.09 19.21 -29.60
N THR A 289 21.67 20.43 -29.87
CA THR A 289 20.38 20.72 -30.53
C THR A 289 20.25 20.05 -31.89
N GLU A 290 21.36 19.94 -32.65
CA GLU A 290 21.33 19.27 -33.96
C GLU A 290 21.05 17.77 -33.83
N GLU A 291 21.65 17.09 -32.83
CA GLU A 291 21.36 15.67 -32.54
C GLU A 291 19.88 15.49 -32.12
N ALA A 292 19.33 16.43 -31.35
CA ALA A 292 17.93 16.42 -30.95
C ALA A 292 16.97 16.59 -32.13
N LEU A 293 17.29 17.53 -33.06
CA LEU A 293 16.53 17.73 -34.30
C LEU A 293 16.56 16.50 -35.21
N GLN A 294 17.71 15.85 -35.36
CA GLN A 294 17.84 14.61 -36.14
C GLN A 294 17.02 13.46 -35.49
N LEU A 295 16.97 13.38 -34.16
CA LEU A 295 16.15 12.42 -33.46
C LEU A 295 14.65 12.59 -33.77
N TYR A 296 14.16 13.84 -33.80
CA TYR A 296 12.78 14.12 -34.21
C TYR A 296 12.50 13.72 -35.64
N LEU A 297 13.43 14.04 -36.58
CA LEU A 297 13.26 13.65 -37.98
C LEU A 297 13.15 12.14 -38.14
N SER A 298 14.02 11.37 -37.46
CA SER A 298 13.95 9.92 -37.49
C SER A 298 12.64 9.38 -36.90
N ALA A 299 12.15 10.02 -35.83
CA ALA A 299 10.89 9.64 -35.19
C ALA A 299 9.67 9.94 -36.10
N ILE A 300 9.70 11.08 -36.79
CA ILE A 300 8.65 11.49 -37.78
C ILE A 300 8.57 10.49 -38.94
N GLU A 301 9.70 9.97 -39.40
CA GLU A 301 9.76 9.00 -40.50
C GLU A 301 9.23 7.61 -40.08
N GLN A 302 9.37 7.24 -38.82
CA GLN A 302 9.04 5.91 -38.31
C GLN A 302 7.66 5.82 -37.64
N SER A 303 7.04 6.98 -37.36
CA SER A 303 5.76 7.05 -36.64
C SER A 303 4.55 6.93 -37.53
N ASP A 304 3.42 6.48 -36.95
CA ASP A 304 2.11 6.63 -37.57
C ASP A 304 1.65 8.10 -37.66
N GLU A 305 0.48 8.31 -38.27
CA GLU A 305 -0.02 9.67 -38.56
C GLU A 305 -0.33 10.45 -37.27
N ASP A 306 -0.83 9.78 -36.23
CA ASP A 306 -1.20 10.42 -34.96
C ASP A 306 0.05 10.87 -34.19
N MET A 307 1.05 10.01 -34.04
CA MET A 307 2.29 10.33 -33.34
C MET A 307 3.16 11.30 -34.15
N ARG A 308 3.09 11.26 -35.47
CA ARG A 308 3.82 12.17 -36.35
C ARG A 308 3.53 13.63 -36.05
N ILE A 309 2.27 13.97 -35.79
CA ILE A 309 1.86 15.34 -35.46
C ILE A 309 2.60 15.84 -34.20
N PHE A 310 2.66 15.00 -33.15
CA PHE A 310 3.37 15.36 -31.90
C PHE A 310 4.88 15.58 -32.13
N TYR A 311 5.51 14.74 -32.95
CA TYR A 311 6.93 14.90 -33.24
C TYR A 311 7.20 16.12 -34.13
N VAL A 312 6.30 16.46 -35.05
CA VAL A 312 6.41 17.68 -35.86
C VAL A 312 6.30 18.94 -35.00
N ILE A 313 5.37 18.95 -34.02
CA ILE A 313 5.25 20.05 -33.07
C ILE A 313 6.54 20.17 -32.23
N GLY A 314 7.03 19.08 -31.69
CA GLY A 314 8.28 19.08 -30.91
C GLY A 314 9.50 19.50 -31.72
N TYR A 315 9.57 19.09 -33.00
CA TYR A 315 10.60 19.55 -33.92
C TYR A 315 10.52 21.07 -34.11
N GLU A 316 9.34 21.64 -34.38
CA GLU A 316 9.14 23.07 -34.59
C GLU A 316 9.51 23.89 -33.34
N GLU A 317 9.07 23.44 -32.15
CA GLU A 317 9.39 24.10 -30.87
C GLU A 317 10.92 24.19 -30.63
N LEU A 318 11.67 23.20 -31.09
CA LEU A 318 13.12 23.16 -30.97
C LEU A 318 13.82 23.88 -32.13
N ALA A 319 13.34 23.69 -33.34
CA ALA A 319 13.96 24.25 -34.56
C ALA A 319 13.87 25.79 -34.62
N VAL A 320 12.74 26.38 -34.23
CA VAL A 320 12.54 27.83 -34.30
C VAL A 320 13.56 28.61 -33.47
N PRO A 321 13.78 28.33 -32.17
CA PRO A 321 14.83 28.97 -31.38
C PRO A 321 16.23 28.72 -31.95
N TYR A 322 16.47 27.52 -32.47
CA TYR A 322 17.75 27.16 -33.06
C TYR A 322 18.03 27.91 -34.33
N ILE A 323 17.06 28.05 -35.25
CA ILE A 323 17.16 28.85 -36.46
C ILE A 323 17.44 30.30 -36.10
N LYS A 324 16.72 30.85 -35.12
CA LYS A 324 16.96 32.20 -34.62
C LYS A 324 18.42 32.38 -34.16
N LYS A 325 18.92 31.45 -33.33
CA LYS A 325 20.33 31.47 -32.86
C LYS A 325 21.32 31.41 -34.00
N CYS A 326 21.07 30.62 -35.07
CA CYS A 326 21.86 30.55 -36.27
C CYS A 326 21.87 31.90 -37.05
N MET A 327 20.72 32.55 -37.16
CA MET A 327 20.61 33.86 -37.81
C MET A 327 21.38 34.94 -37.04
N GLU A 328 21.25 34.99 -35.73
CA GLU A 328 21.96 35.93 -34.86
C GLU A 328 23.49 35.71 -34.88
N ALA A 329 23.93 34.47 -35.06
CA ALA A 329 25.35 34.10 -35.19
C ALA A 329 25.91 34.30 -36.61
N GLY A 330 25.09 34.76 -37.57
CA GLY A 330 25.51 34.89 -38.96
C GLY A 330 25.63 33.59 -39.75
N ALA A 331 25.17 32.47 -39.18
CA ALA A 331 25.15 31.16 -39.84
C ALA A 331 23.94 31.01 -40.78
N THR A 332 23.77 31.96 -41.69
CA THR A 332 22.59 32.11 -42.55
C THR A 332 22.28 30.87 -43.38
N LYS A 333 23.30 30.19 -43.92
CA LYS A 333 23.11 28.96 -44.69
C LYS A 333 22.44 27.89 -43.86
N LYS A 334 22.90 27.70 -42.62
CA LYS A 334 22.35 26.72 -41.69
C LYS A 334 20.92 27.06 -41.29
N ALA A 335 20.66 28.33 -40.99
CA ALA A 335 19.31 28.82 -40.68
C ALA A 335 18.35 28.57 -41.86
N TYR A 336 18.80 28.78 -43.10
CA TYR A 336 18.01 28.47 -44.28
C TYR A 336 17.69 26.98 -44.40
N GLU A 337 18.70 26.11 -44.28
CA GLU A 337 18.53 24.65 -44.37
C GLU A 337 17.53 24.11 -43.36
N GLU A 338 17.64 24.57 -42.11
CA GLU A 338 16.70 24.14 -41.04
C GLU A 338 15.29 24.73 -41.22
N SER A 339 15.18 25.98 -41.71
CA SER A 339 13.88 26.58 -42.06
C SER A 339 13.17 25.81 -43.16
N VAL A 340 13.90 25.37 -44.18
CA VAL A 340 13.34 24.57 -45.28
C VAL A 340 12.87 23.22 -44.81
N LYS A 341 13.63 22.56 -43.92
CA LYS A 341 13.19 21.30 -43.30
C LYS A 341 11.91 21.52 -42.50
N LEU A 342 11.85 22.56 -41.65
CA LEU A 342 10.68 22.87 -40.84
C LEU A 342 9.43 23.06 -41.72
N ILE A 343 9.49 23.88 -42.76
CA ILE A 343 8.35 24.12 -43.66
C ILE A 343 8.01 22.91 -44.56
N SER A 344 8.92 21.97 -44.75
CA SER A 344 8.62 20.70 -45.42
C SER A 344 7.77 19.78 -44.53
N LEU A 345 7.93 19.85 -43.20
CA LEU A 345 7.16 19.09 -42.21
C LEU A 345 5.86 19.81 -41.84
N ASN A 346 5.92 21.10 -41.62
CA ASN A 346 4.77 21.96 -41.33
C ASN A 346 4.73 23.13 -42.34
N PRO A 347 4.06 22.97 -43.50
CA PRO A 347 3.99 23.99 -44.55
C PRO A 347 3.36 25.32 -44.11
N SER A 348 2.59 25.32 -43.03
CA SER A 348 1.94 26.50 -42.46
C SER A 348 2.70 27.13 -41.29
N SER A 349 3.92 26.68 -40.98
CA SER A 349 4.73 27.30 -39.91
C SER A 349 5.05 28.75 -40.23
N ASP A 350 4.44 29.71 -39.54
CA ASP A 350 4.66 31.15 -39.77
C ASP A 350 6.12 31.53 -39.52
N LEU A 351 6.70 31.13 -38.41
CA LEU A 351 8.12 31.42 -38.12
C LEU A 351 9.07 30.69 -39.06
N GLY A 352 8.76 29.43 -39.41
CA GLY A 352 9.53 28.70 -40.44
C GLY A 352 9.58 29.44 -41.77
N LEU A 353 8.43 29.91 -42.26
CA LEU A 353 8.33 30.68 -43.50
C LEU A 353 9.08 32.02 -43.40
N ARG A 354 8.92 32.78 -42.31
CA ARG A 354 9.64 34.05 -42.10
C ARG A 354 11.15 33.85 -42.12
N TYR A 355 11.65 32.83 -41.45
CA TYR A 355 13.09 32.53 -41.47
C TYR A 355 13.59 32.04 -42.84
N ALA A 356 12.80 31.19 -43.53
CA ALA A 356 13.15 30.75 -44.89
C ALA A 356 13.23 31.92 -45.87
N ILE A 357 12.27 32.84 -45.81
CA ILE A 357 12.26 34.06 -46.65
C ILE A 357 13.46 34.96 -46.32
N ASN A 358 13.69 35.27 -45.04
CA ASN A 358 14.78 36.17 -44.66
C ASN A 358 16.16 35.58 -45.00
N SER A 359 16.36 34.29 -44.72
CA SER A 359 17.65 33.63 -45.01
C SER A 359 17.89 33.41 -46.51
N SER A 360 16.86 33.08 -47.29
CA SER A 360 16.98 32.96 -48.74
C SER A 360 17.33 34.31 -49.38
N GLY A 361 16.71 35.39 -48.90
CA GLY A 361 17.05 36.75 -49.35
C GLY A 361 18.51 37.13 -49.06
N LEU A 362 19.00 36.85 -47.85
CA LEU A 362 20.40 37.11 -47.46
C LEU A 362 21.40 36.26 -48.26
N LEU A 363 21.01 35.06 -48.69
CA LEU A 363 21.83 34.14 -49.48
C LEU A 363 21.75 34.42 -51.00
N GLY A 364 20.94 35.38 -51.44
CA GLY A 364 20.73 35.67 -52.86
C GLY A 364 19.94 34.55 -53.57
N LYS A 365 19.21 33.72 -52.87
CA LYS A 365 18.36 32.63 -53.40
C LYS A 365 16.97 33.19 -53.72
N TYR A 366 16.87 33.93 -54.79
CA TYR A 366 15.71 34.76 -55.09
C TYR A 366 14.47 33.95 -55.52
N ASP A 367 14.66 32.83 -56.22
CA ASP A 367 13.55 31.95 -56.60
C ASP A 367 12.90 31.35 -55.39
N GLU A 368 13.71 30.92 -54.40
CA GLU A 368 13.22 30.41 -53.11
C GLU A 368 12.58 31.50 -52.25
N PHE A 369 13.14 32.71 -52.24
CA PHE A 369 12.54 33.89 -51.60
C PHE A 369 11.12 34.15 -52.11
N GLU A 370 10.94 34.18 -53.44
CA GLU A 370 9.62 34.33 -54.05
C GLU A 370 8.67 33.19 -53.74
N LYS A 371 9.14 31.94 -53.89
CA LYS A 371 8.37 30.73 -53.58
C LYS A 371 7.82 30.77 -52.15
N TYR A 372 8.66 31.03 -51.15
CA TYR A 372 8.24 31.02 -49.75
C TYR A 372 7.39 32.25 -49.39
N THR A 373 7.61 33.38 -50.05
CA THR A 373 6.75 34.57 -49.93
C THR A 373 5.34 34.26 -50.42
N ALA A 374 5.20 33.64 -51.59
CA ALA A 374 3.91 33.22 -52.15
C ALA A 374 3.20 32.19 -51.22
N GLN A 375 3.96 31.24 -50.67
CA GLN A 375 3.43 30.27 -49.70
C GLN A 375 2.93 30.96 -48.43
N GLY A 376 3.68 31.94 -47.92
CA GLY A 376 3.28 32.74 -46.75
C GLY A 376 1.99 33.51 -46.96
N ILE A 377 1.83 34.14 -48.16
CA ILE A 377 0.59 34.83 -48.51
C ILE A 377 -0.60 33.87 -48.60
N ASN A 378 -0.37 32.67 -49.12
CA ASN A 378 -1.44 31.67 -49.22
C ASN A 378 -1.98 31.25 -47.84
N TYR A 379 -1.13 31.10 -46.83
CA TYR A 379 -1.54 30.75 -45.48
C TYR A 379 -1.97 31.96 -44.64
N TYR A 380 -1.34 33.11 -44.86
CA TYR A 380 -1.50 34.34 -44.06
C TYR A 380 -1.69 35.57 -44.95
N PRO A 381 -2.82 35.67 -45.70
CA PRO A 381 -3.04 36.70 -46.70
C PRO A 381 -3.05 38.13 -46.16
N GLU A 382 -3.48 38.31 -44.93
CA GLU A 382 -3.57 39.64 -44.28
C GLU A 382 -2.32 40.03 -43.48
N GLU A 383 -1.30 39.14 -43.42
CA GLU A 383 -0.12 39.39 -42.60
C GLU A 383 0.85 40.39 -43.28
N PRO A 384 1.10 41.55 -42.63
CA PRO A 384 1.89 42.64 -43.25
C PRO A 384 3.31 42.22 -43.65
N PHE A 385 3.92 41.27 -42.93
CA PHE A 385 5.26 40.80 -43.27
C PHE A 385 5.31 40.22 -44.69
N TYR A 386 4.39 39.32 -45.02
CA TYR A 386 4.37 38.68 -46.34
C TYR A 386 4.00 39.65 -47.47
N GLN A 387 3.08 40.57 -47.19
CA GLN A 387 2.73 41.63 -48.16
C GLN A 387 3.90 42.56 -48.45
N ALA A 388 4.69 42.93 -47.44
CA ALA A 388 5.90 43.72 -47.65
C ALA A 388 6.97 42.95 -48.45
N LYS A 389 7.13 41.62 -48.20
CA LYS A 389 8.06 40.79 -48.98
C LYS A 389 7.61 40.61 -50.43
N ARG A 390 6.30 40.55 -50.71
CA ARG A 390 5.73 40.52 -52.05
C ARG A 390 6.05 41.79 -52.79
N ALA A 391 5.94 42.97 -52.18
CA ALA A 391 6.33 44.24 -52.80
C ALA A 391 7.80 44.17 -53.20
N THR A 392 8.72 43.64 -52.42
CA THR A 392 10.13 43.47 -52.76
C THR A 392 10.35 42.54 -53.96
N VAL A 393 9.53 41.49 -54.14
CA VAL A 393 9.57 40.62 -55.33
C VAL A 393 9.19 41.43 -56.58
N LEU A 394 8.06 42.19 -56.52
CA LEU A 394 7.53 42.98 -57.65
C LEU A 394 8.43 44.15 -58.07
N GLU A 395 9.26 44.68 -57.16
CA GLU A 395 10.23 45.74 -57.48
C GLU A 395 11.46 45.24 -58.27
N ARG A 396 11.64 43.90 -58.26
CA ARG A 396 12.78 43.26 -58.94
C ARG A 396 12.50 42.87 -60.42
N ASP A 397 11.21 42.51 -60.67
CA ASP A 397 10.74 42.16 -62.01
C ASP A 397 10.60 43.46 -62.89
#